data_1681c20c6e2e0dacbb18d36fcb3af21e
#
_entry.id   1681c20c6e2e0dacbb18d36fcb3af21e
#
_cell.length_a   1.000
_cell.length_b   1.000
_cell.length_c   1.000
_cell.angle_alpha   90.00
_cell.angle_beta   90.00
_cell.angle_gamma   90.00
#
_symmetry.space_group_name_H-M   'P 1'
#
loop_
_entity.id
_entity.type
_entity.pdbx_description
1 polymer ?
#
loop_
_entity_poly.entity_id
_entity_poly.type
_entity_poly.pdbx_seq_one_letter_code
_entity_poly.pdbx_strand_id
1 'polypeptide(L)'
;DLADFIFIDTAGVGAEWSDGIAVLADHIVTPVMLSTSDLDVGAQTADWFEKLRSRVDDPDNLPRHHVVLNMVDPKTTRADAALIGAAVTRFPVVETLMLRRNAYKEMDEKGLLHAIALQKQADPNPLMRPHVRHVIEALEEATDILNNILAA
;
A
#
# COMPACT_ATOMS: atom_id res chain seq x y z
N ASP A 1 24.07 -9.57 -6.06
CA ASP A 1 22.94 -8.68 -5.70
C ASP A 1 22.88 -8.56 -4.19
N LEU A 2 22.67 -7.33 -3.70
CA LEU A 2 22.70 -7.04 -2.25
C LEU A 2 21.30 -7.06 -1.63
N ALA A 3 20.23 -7.03 -2.44
CA ALA A 3 18.85 -7.04 -2.02
C ALA A 3 17.95 -7.57 -3.14
N ASP A 4 16.84 -8.22 -2.77
CA ASP A 4 15.80 -8.66 -3.71
C ASP A 4 14.85 -7.52 -4.07
N PHE A 5 14.64 -6.56 -3.14
CA PHE A 5 13.77 -5.40 -3.30
C PHE A 5 14.45 -4.13 -2.77
N ILE A 6 14.16 -3.01 -3.42
CA ILE A 6 14.53 -1.67 -2.97
C ILE A 6 13.25 -0.84 -2.87
N PHE A 7 12.94 -0.35 -1.66
CA PHE A 7 11.83 0.54 -1.41
C PHE A 7 12.34 1.98 -1.32
N ILE A 8 11.73 2.87 -2.09
CA ILE A 8 12.04 4.31 -2.08
C ILE A 8 10.81 5.04 -1.54
N ASP A 9 10.90 5.57 -0.32
CA ASP A 9 9.87 6.45 0.23
C ASP A 9 10.09 7.86 -0.30
N THR A 10 9.07 8.41 -0.96
CA THR A 10 9.15 9.73 -1.60
C THR A 10 8.32 10.76 -0.83
N ALA A 11 8.75 12.01 -0.82
CA ALA A 11 7.90 13.09 -0.34
C ALA A 11 6.64 13.19 -1.20
N GLY A 12 5.47 13.28 -0.58
CA GLY A 12 4.15 13.27 -1.23
C GLY A 12 3.81 14.50 -2.08
N VAL A 13 4.80 15.21 -2.58
CA VAL A 13 4.63 16.40 -3.44
C VAL A 13 5.42 16.17 -4.72
N GLY A 14 4.78 16.39 -5.86
CA GLY A 14 5.42 16.31 -7.17
C GLY A 14 6.60 17.29 -7.27
N ALA A 15 7.79 16.79 -6.97
CA ALA A 15 9.03 17.52 -7.15
C ALA A 15 9.66 17.11 -8.49
N GLU A 16 10.49 17.97 -9.09
CA GLU A 16 11.16 17.68 -10.38
C GLU A 16 11.96 16.36 -10.36
N TRP A 17 12.47 15.95 -9.19
CA TRP A 17 13.19 14.69 -9.02
C TRP A 17 12.29 13.46 -8.99
N SER A 18 10.96 13.62 -8.78
CA SER A 18 10.00 12.50 -8.78
C SER A 18 9.96 11.80 -10.14
N ASP A 19 10.08 12.52 -11.23
CA ASP A 19 10.13 11.96 -12.59
C ASP A 19 11.37 11.05 -12.76
N GLY A 20 12.52 11.50 -12.23
CA GLY A 20 13.79 10.74 -12.30
C GLY A 20 13.76 9.44 -11.47
N ILE A 21 13.08 9.45 -10.32
CA ILE A 21 12.90 8.23 -9.52
C ILE A 21 11.88 7.31 -10.19
N ALA A 22 10.78 7.86 -10.68
CA ALA A 22 9.73 7.09 -11.32
C ALA A 22 10.24 6.25 -12.49
N VAL A 23 11.08 6.82 -13.36
CA VAL A 23 11.62 6.09 -14.54
C VAL A 23 12.64 5.00 -14.18
N LEU A 24 13.11 4.95 -12.93
CA LEU A 24 14.05 3.93 -12.44
C LEU A 24 13.34 2.81 -11.64
N ALA A 25 12.07 2.99 -11.32
CA ALA A 25 11.29 2.03 -10.55
C ALA A 25 10.63 0.99 -11.47
N ASP A 26 10.40 -0.21 -10.96
CA ASP A 26 9.57 -1.23 -11.62
C ASP A 26 8.09 -1.02 -11.30
N HIS A 27 7.80 -0.55 -10.09
CA HIS A 27 6.45 -0.30 -9.60
C HIS A 27 6.36 1.02 -8.83
N ILE A 28 5.28 1.77 -9.05
CA ILE A 28 4.88 2.92 -8.23
C ILE A 28 3.66 2.52 -7.42
N VAL A 29 3.72 2.73 -6.10
CA VAL A 29 2.61 2.42 -5.19
C VAL A 29 2.14 3.70 -4.53
N THR A 30 0.87 4.04 -4.71
CA THR A 30 0.22 5.21 -4.11
C THR A 30 -0.78 4.76 -3.05
N PRO A 31 -0.48 4.93 -1.75
CA PRO A 31 -1.46 4.68 -0.71
C PRO A 31 -2.50 5.81 -0.66
N VAL A 32 -3.78 5.44 -0.63
CA VAL A 32 -4.91 6.38 -0.59
C VAL A 32 -5.89 5.98 0.51
N MET A 33 -6.26 6.89 1.40
CA MET A 33 -7.30 6.65 2.40
C MET A 33 -8.71 6.88 1.82
N LEU A 34 -9.73 6.29 2.44
CA LEU A 34 -11.12 6.44 2.02
C LEU A 34 -11.71 7.77 2.50
N SER A 35 -11.26 8.86 1.88
CA SER A 35 -11.88 10.18 2.03
C SER A 35 -11.93 10.88 0.66
N THR A 36 -12.85 11.80 0.48
CA THR A 36 -12.97 12.57 -0.78
C THR A 36 -11.68 13.33 -1.07
N SER A 37 -11.07 13.94 -0.05
CA SER A 37 -9.82 14.69 -0.18
C SER A 37 -8.65 13.81 -0.60
N ASP A 38 -8.52 12.61 -0.01
CA ASP A 38 -7.43 11.70 -0.36
C ASP A 38 -7.60 11.11 -1.76
N LEU A 39 -8.85 10.82 -2.17
CA LEU A 39 -9.15 10.42 -3.54
C LEU A 39 -8.79 11.53 -4.55
N ASP A 40 -9.01 12.80 -4.20
CA ASP A 40 -8.63 13.92 -5.06
C ASP A 40 -7.11 14.10 -5.15
N VAL A 41 -6.37 13.88 -4.05
CA VAL A 41 -4.90 13.85 -4.06
C VAL A 41 -4.38 12.65 -4.86
N GLY A 42 -4.98 11.48 -4.68
CA GLY A 42 -4.67 10.30 -5.49
C GLY A 42 -4.86 10.54 -6.99
N ALA A 43 -5.91 11.30 -7.35
CA ALA A 43 -6.14 11.70 -8.74
C ALA A 43 -5.03 12.61 -9.28
N GLN A 44 -4.54 13.55 -8.49
CA GLN A 44 -3.42 14.40 -8.91
C GLN A 44 -2.15 13.57 -9.17
N THR A 45 -1.92 12.53 -8.37
CA THR A 45 -0.80 11.59 -8.58
C THR A 45 -0.99 10.79 -9.87
N ALA A 46 -2.20 10.30 -10.13
CA ALA A 46 -2.51 9.59 -11.38
C ALA A 46 -2.35 10.51 -12.61
N ASP A 47 -2.86 11.74 -12.52
CA ASP A 47 -2.71 12.74 -13.58
C ASP A 47 -1.23 13.11 -13.84
N TRP A 48 -0.42 13.19 -12.79
CA TRP A 48 1.02 13.39 -12.92
C TRP A 48 1.67 12.21 -13.66
N PHE A 49 1.31 10.98 -13.30
CA PHE A 49 1.87 9.80 -13.94
C PHE A 49 1.48 9.71 -15.43
N GLU A 50 0.24 10.02 -15.78
CA GLU A 50 -0.19 10.09 -17.20
C GLU A 50 0.53 11.20 -17.97
N LYS A 51 0.80 12.35 -17.34
CA LYS A 51 1.63 13.41 -17.95
C LYS A 51 3.09 12.95 -18.14
N LEU A 52 3.66 12.21 -17.20
CA LEU A 52 4.99 11.61 -17.35
C LEU A 52 4.98 10.65 -18.54
N ARG A 53 3.99 9.79 -18.62
CA ARG A 53 3.81 8.81 -19.68
C ARG A 53 3.71 9.45 -21.07
N SER A 54 3.09 10.61 -21.18
CA SER A 54 2.97 11.36 -22.44
C SER A 54 4.27 12.06 -22.89
N ARG A 55 5.29 12.14 -22.01
CA ARG A 55 6.56 12.84 -22.27
C ARG A 55 7.73 11.92 -22.57
N VAL A 56 7.58 10.62 -22.36
CA VAL A 56 8.64 9.64 -22.64
C VAL A 56 8.47 9.04 -24.02
N ASP A 57 9.58 8.66 -24.65
CA ASP A 57 9.59 8.07 -25.98
C ASP A 57 9.00 6.65 -25.99
N ASP A 58 9.16 5.89 -24.88
CA ASP A 58 8.68 4.53 -24.72
C ASP A 58 7.87 4.39 -23.42
N PRO A 59 6.55 4.61 -23.49
CA PRO A 59 5.66 4.51 -22.33
C PRO A 59 5.57 3.11 -21.72
N ASP A 60 5.90 2.07 -22.46
CA ASP A 60 5.83 0.68 -21.99
C ASP A 60 7.00 0.33 -21.06
N ASN A 61 8.08 1.14 -21.08
CA ASN A 61 9.20 1.04 -20.14
C ASN A 61 8.98 1.82 -18.83
N LEU A 62 7.85 2.51 -18.67
CA LEU A 62 7.51 3.13 -17.40
C LEU A 62 7.04 2.09 -16.39
N PRO A 63 7.23 2.37 -15.07
CA PRO A 63 6.76 1.50 -14.00
C PRO A 63 5.25 1.32 -14.05
N ARG A 64 4.78 0.20 -13.52
CA ARG A 64 3.34 0.01 -13.32
C ARG A 64 2.88 0.83 -12.11
N HIS A 65 1.78 1.54 -12.27
CA HIS A 65 1.19 2.31 -11.18
C HIS A 65 0.11 1.48 -10.48
N HIS A 66 0.19 1.43 -9.15
CA HIS A 66 -0.74 0.71 -8.29
C HIS A 66 -1.27 1.65 -7.21
N VAL A 67 -2.56 1.58 -6.92
CA VAL A 67 -3.18 2.29 -5.81
C VAL A 67 -3.58 1.29 -4.73
N VAL A 68 -3.12 1.51 -3.50
CA VAL A 68 -3.51 0.72 -2.33
C VAL A 68 -4.48 1.53 -1.49
N LEU A 69 -5.71 1.04 -1.33
CA LEU A 69 -6.65 1.63 -0.38
C LEU A 69 -6.21 1.29 1.03
N ASN A 70 -5.75 2.33 1.74
CA ASN A 70 -5.05 2.24 3.02
C ASN A 70 -5.95 2.64 4.19
N MET A 71 -5.67 2.07 5.36
CA MET A 71 -6.37 2.34 6.63
C MET A 71 -7.90 2.18 6.54
N VAL A 72 -8.36 1.24 5.74
CA VAL A 72 -9.78 0.93 5.58
C VAL A 72 -10.33 0.32 6.88
N ASP A 73 -11.45 0.82 7.37
CA ASP A 73 -12.08 0.24 8.56
C ASP A 73 -12.63 -1.17 8.25
N PRO A 74 -12.39 -2.17 9.12
CA PRO A 74 -12.88 -3.53 8.92
C PRO A 74 -14.41 -3.64 8.79
N LYS A 75 -15.11 -2.66 9.35
CA LYS A 75 -16.57 -2.50 9.21
C LYS A 75 -16.86 -1.37 8.22
N THR A 76 -16.92 -1.72 6.94
CA THR A 76 -17.24 -0.77 5.88
C THR A 76 -18.69 -0.30 5.99
N THR A 77 -18.90 1.00 5.92
CA THR A 77 -20.22 1.62 5.82
C THR A 77 -20.67 1.69 4.35
N ARG A 78 -21.92 2.09 4.11
CA ARG A 78 -22.42 2.36 2.76
C ARG A 78 -21.64 3.50 2.09
N ALA A 79 -21.20 4.48 2.85
CA ALA A 79 -20.38 5.58 2.35
C ALA A 79 -18.99 5.08 1.93
N ASP A 80 -18.34 4.23 2.75
CA ASP A 80 -17.06 3.63 2.41
C ASP A 80 -17.16 2.78 1.14
N ALA A 81 -18.22 1.97 1.01
CA ALA A 81 -18.45 1.17 -0.20
C ALA A 81 -18.60 2.05 -1.46
N ALA A 82 -19.24 3.21 -1.36
CA ALA A 82 -19.35 4.17 -2.46
C ALA A 82 -17.98 4.76 -2.83
N LEU A 83 -17.13 5.10 -1.83
CA LEU A 83 -15.78 5.62 -2.06
C LEU A 83 -14.85 4.54 -2.65
N ILE A 84 -14.95 3.28 -2.20
CA ILE A 84 -14.23 2.15 -2.80
C ILE A 84 -14.63 2.00 -4.27
N GLY A 85 -15.93 2.01 -4.57
CA GLY A 85 -16.43 1.94 -5.95
C GLY A 85 -15.90 3.08 -6.83
N ALA A 86 -15.87 4.31 -6.30
CA ALA A 86 -15.30 5.46 -6.99
C ALA A 86 -13.79 5.29 -7.23
N ALA A 87 -13.05 4.79 -6.23
CA ALA A 87 -11.62 4.55 -6.36
C ALA A 87 -11.30 3.51 -7.43
N VAL A 88 -11.98 2.36 -7.41
CA VAL A 88 -11.78 1.26 -8.38
C VAL A 88 -12.11 1.70 -9.82
N THR A 89 -13.07 2.62 -9.98
CA THR A 89 -13.41 3.16 -11.31
C THR A 89 -12.35 4.13 -11.83
N ARG A 90 -11.62 4.78 -10.93
CA ARG A 90 -10.75 5.93 -11.23
C ARG A 90 -9.27 5.58 -11.26
N PHE A 91 -8.86 4.54 -10.53
CA PHE A 91 -7.46 4.17 -10.30
C PHE A 91 -7.21 2.68 -10.55
N PRO A 92 -5.94 2.30 -10.82
CA PRO A 92 -5.50 0.91 -10.81
C PRO A 92 -5.36 0.39 -9.36
N VAL A 93 -6.51 0.19 -8.69
CA VAL A 93 -6.53 -0.25 -7.30
C VAL A 93 -6.17 -1.73 -7.22
N VAL A 94 -5.25 -2.08 -6.33
CA VAL A 94 -4.92 -3.48 -6.02
C VAL A 94 -6.12 -4.16 -5.32
N GLU A 95 -6.29 -5.46 -5.55
CA GLU A 95 -7.45 -6.20 -5.06
C GLU A 95 -7.56 -6.22 -3.54
N THR A 96 -6.41 -6.35 -2.85
CA THR A 96 -6.35 -6.41 -1.39
C THR A 96 -6.36 -5.04 -0.76
N LEU A 97 -7.32 -4.79 0.14
CA LEU A 97 -7.40 -3.56 0.93
C LEU A 97 -6.47 -3.64 2.15
N MET A 98 -5.77 -2.57 2.46
CA MET A 98 -4.99 -2.46 3.70
C MET A 98 -5.88 -1.95 4.84
N LEU A 99 -6.24 -2.85 5.75
CA LEU A 99 -7.16 -2.53 6.84
C LEU A 99 -6.48 -1.73 7.95
N ARG A 100 -7.27 -0.97 8.70
CA ARG A 100 -6.84 -0.31 9.93
C ARG A 100 -6.65 -1.34 11.04
N ARG A 101 -5.42 -1.77 11.29
CA ARG A 101 -5.08 -2.78 12.30
C ARG A 101 -4.15 -2.23 13.38
N ASN A 102 -4.38 -2.64 14.62
CA ASN A 102 -3.46 -2.31 15.72
C ASN A 102 -2.08 -2.95 15.53
N ALA A 103 -2.00 -4.07 14.81
CA ALA A 103 -0.73 -4.74 14.51
C ALA A 103 0.26 -3.81 13.78
N TYR A 104 -0.21 -2.97 12.86
CA TYR A 104 0.65 -2.01 12.18
C TYR A 104 1.17 -0.91 13.13
N LYS A 105 0.39 -0.50 14.14
CA LYS A 105 0.84 0.45 15.16
C LYS A 105 1.90 -0.15 16.09
N GLU A 106 1.83 -1.47 16.35
CA GLU A 106 2.83 -2.15 17.17
C GLU A 106 4.22 -2.18 16.52
N MET A 107 4.31 -2.01 15.19
CA MET A 107 5.60 -1.99 14.48
C MET A 107 6.50 -0.84 14.93
N ASP A 108 5.93 0.33 15.25
CA ASP A 108 6.70 1.49 15.73
C ASP A 108 7.48 1.20 17.02
N GLU A 109 6.91 0.34 17.87
CA GLU A 109 7.49 0.01 19.19
C GLU A 109 8.27 -1.31 19.16
N LYS A 110 7.82 -2.30 18.39
CA LYS A 110 8.25 -3.71 18.48
C LYS A 110 8.96 -4.22 17.24
N GLY A 111 9.02 -3.44 16.17
CA GLY A 111 9.68 -3.81 14.92
C GLY A 111 8.78 -4.59 13.93
N LEU A 112 9.36 -5.47 13.13
CA LEU A 112 8.68 -6.09 11.99
C LEU A 112 7.58 -7.07 12.41
N LEU A 113 6.47 -7.13 11.66
CA LEU A 113 5.30 -7.98 11.95
C LEU A 113 5.67 -9.45 12.19
N HIS A 114 6.54 -10.03 11.37
CA HIS A 114 6.95 -11.43 11.53
C HIS A 114 7.68 -11.67 12.86
N ALA A 115 8.54 -10.74 13.29
CA ALA A 115 9.25 -10.82 14.56
C ALA A 115 8.27 -10.71 15.75
N ILE A 116 7.29 -9.80 15.65
CA ILE A 116 6.22 -9.65 16.63
C ILE A 116 5.39 -10.95 16.71
N ALA A 117 5.05 -11.54 15.57
CA ALA A 117 4.30 -12.80 15.51
C ALA A 117 5.05 -13.93 16.22
N LEU A 118 6.35 -14.11 15.91
CA LEU A 118 7.20 -15.13 16.54
C LEU A 118 7.30 -14.92 18.06
N GLN A 119 7.52 -13.69 18.51
CA GLN A 119 7.59 -13.35 19.92
C GLN A 119 6.29 -13.71 20.66
N LYS A 120 5.13 -13.34 20.09
CA LYS A 120 3.81 -13.64 20.68
C LYS A 120 3.48 -15.13 20.62
N GLN A 121 3.93 -15.86 19.60
CA GLN A 121 3.76 -17.33 19.52
C GLN A 121 4.55 -18.05 20.60
N ALA A 122 5.73 -17.54 20.97
CA ALA A 122 6.58 -18.11 22.02
C ALA A 122 6.04 -17.83 23.43
N ASP A 123 5.07 -16.93 23.59
CA ASP A 123 4.48 -16.59 24.90
C ASP A 123 3.67 -17.79 25.43
N PRO A 124 4.01 -18.33 26.62
CA PRO A 124 3.29 -19.47 27.20
C PRO A 124 1.84 -19.11 27.64
N ASN A 125 1.51 -17.82 27.72
CA ASN A 125 0.19 -17.38 28.17
C ASN A 125 -0.89 -17.62 27.10
N PRO A 126 -1.89 -18.51 27.36
CA PRO A 126 -2.94 -18.81 26.37
C PRO A 126 -3.81 -17.59 26.02
N LEU A 127 -3.84 -16.54 26.84
CA LEU A 127 -4.55 -15.30 26.56
C LEU A 127 -3.89 -14.48 25.43
N MET A 128 -2.65 -14.80 25.08
CA MET A 128 -1.95 -14.13 23.97
C MET A 128 -2.34 -14.68 22.59
N ARG A 129 -2.97 -15.86 22.49
CA ARG A 129 -3.36 -16.48 21.21
C ARG A 129 -4.20 -15.59 20.28
N PRO A 130 -5.23 -14.87 20.76
CA PRO A 130 -5.97 -13.94 19.90
C PRO A 130 -5.10 -12.81 19.36
N HIS A 131 -4.13 -12.32 20.14
CA HIS A 131 -3.20 -11.27 19.74
C HIS A 131 -2.20 -11.75 18.68
N VAL A 132 -1.80 -13.03 18.71
CA VAL A 132 -0.98 -13.65 17.64
C VAL A 132 -1.75 -13.63 16.33
N ARG A 133 -3.00 -14.07 16.35
CA ARG A 133 -3.84 -14.13 15.15
C ARG A 133 -3.96 -12.77 14.45
N HIS A 134 -4.17 -11.68 15.19
CA HIS A 134 -4.28 -10.34 14.61
C HIS A 134 -2.99 -9.88 13.91
N VAL A 135 -1.82 -10.29 14.42
CA VAL A 135 -0.54 -9.97 13.78
C VAL A 135 -0.32 -10.82 12.52
N ILE A 136 -0.69 -12.11 12.56
CA ILE A 136 -0.62 -13.00 11.40
C ILE A 136 -1.54 -12.49 10.28
N GLU A 137 -2.78 -12.14 10.59
CA GLU A 137 -3.72 -11.57 9.61
C GLU A 137 -3.19 -10.28 8.97
N ALA A 138 -2.48 -9.43 9.74
CA ALA A 138 -1.84 -8.23 9.19
C ALA A 138 -0.65 -8.57 8.27
N LEU A 139 0.12 -9.60 8.60
CA LEU A 139 1.25 -10.06 7.78
C LEU A 139 0.75 -10.69 6.48
N GLU A 140 -0.29 -11.52 6.53
CA GLU A 140 -0.94 -12.12 5.35
C GLU A 140 -1.48 -11.01 4.43
N GLU A 141 -2.21 -10.03 4.96
CA GLU A 141 -2.73 -8.90 4.22
C GLU A 141 -1.62 -8.10 3.50
N ALA A 142 -0.53 -7.78 4.21
CA ALA A 142 0.61 -7.09 3.61
C ALA A 142 1.30 -7.94 2.52
N THR A 143 1.38 -9.25 2.72
CA THR A 143 1.94 -10.19 1.73
C THR A 143 1.05 -10.27 0.49
N ASP A 144 -0.27 -10.32 0.66
CA ASP A 144 -1.21 -10.35 -0.45
C ASP A 144 -1.15 -9.06 -1.28
N ILE A 145 -1.04 -7.89 -0.63
CA ILE A 145 -0.83 -6.62 -1.32
C ILE A 145 0.44 -6.66 -2.16
N LEU A 146 1.55 -7.10 -1.60
CA LEU A 146 2.82 -7.22 -2.33
C LEU A 146 2.69 -8.18 -3.52
N ASN A 147 2.09 -9.35 -3.32
CA ASN A 147 1.87 -10.32 -4.38
C ASN A 147 1.00 -9.75 -5.51
N ASN A 148 -0.05 -9.00 -5.19
CA ASN A 148 -0.90 -8.35 -6.19
C ASN A 148 -0.12 -7.30 -7.00
N ILE A 149 0.79 -6.56 -6.37
CA ILE A 149 1.65 -5.59 -7.06
C ILE A 149 2.61 -6.30 -8.01
N LEU A 150 3.26 -7.38 -7.56
CA LEU A 150 4.27 -8.10 -8.34
C LEU A 150 3.67 -8.95 -9.47
N ALA A 151 2.42 -9.39 -9.34
CA ALA A 151 1.73 -10.20 -10.35
C ALA A 151 1.07 -9.37 -11.47
N ALA A 152 0.91 -8.07 -11.25
CA ALA A 152 0.26 -7.15 -12.21
C ALA A 152 1.25 -6.73 -13.37
#